data_a34f134c25c563b43dcd370e89571721
#
_entry.id   a34f134c25c563b43dcd370e89571721
#
_cell.length_a   1.000
_cell.length_b   1.000
_cell.length_c   1.000
_cell.angle_alpha   90.00
_cell.angle_beta   90.00
_cell.angle_gamma   90.00
#
_symmetry.space_group_name_H-M   'P 1'
#
loop_
_entity.id
_entity.type
_entity.pdbx_description
1 polymer ?
#
loop_
_entity_poly.entity_id
_entity_poly.type
_entity_poly.pdbx_seq_one_letter_code
_entity_poly.pdbx_strand_id
1 'polypeptide(L)'
;MAGTSETAEVAGTGKLRYGQALTQVTLSSSKPSWLELDWLEERSDGASSWVAVTLSCNGRHVTGLSPAVGRKQRRQGAHRAVLATMSAVEVFAHHHLKCELLDVGLVRANGAPSVAVRLRLVMDDAVADVFGSARVGGEIAEAAANAVLDAANVYIDYLLSHAE
;
A
#
# COMPACT_ATOMS: atom_id res chain seq x y z
N MET A 1 -28.04 25.84 -21.20
CA MET A 1 -27.93 25.77 -20.70
C MET A 1 -27.46 25.01 -19.91
N ALA A 2 -27.45 24.54 -19.79
CA ALA A 2 -27.21 23.81 -19.28
C ALA A 2 -26.19 23.53 -18.60
N GLY A 3 -25.61 23.52 -18.77
CA GLY A 3 -24.61 23.20 -18.42
C GLY A 3 -24.31 23.11 -17.26
N THR A 4 -24.43 23.35 -16.84
CA THR A 4 -24.22 23.44 -15.82
C THR A 4 -23.90 22.61 -15.00
N SER A 5 -24.22 22.28 -14.97
CA SER A 5 -24.09 21.57 -14.19
C SER A 5 -23.11 20.99 -13.92
N GLU A 6 -22.80 20.68 -14.35
CA GLU A 6 -21.93 20.03 -14.22
C GLU A 6 -21.11 20.24 -13.38
N THR A 7 -21.05 20.82 -13.25
CA THR A 7 -20.25 21.20 -12.56
C THR A 7 -20.04 20.61 -11.47
N ALA A 8 -20.67 20.50 -11.17
CA ALA A 8 -20.59 20.09 -10.12
C ALA A 8 -19.76 19.18 -9.96
N GLU A 9 -19.84 18.69 -10.53
CA GLU A 9 -19.23 17.76 -10.43
C GLU A 9 -18.08 17.85 -10.16
N VAL A 10 -17.81 18.43 -10.40
CA VAL A 10 -16.68 18.60 -10.31
C VAL A 10 -16.30 18.54 -9.10
N ALA A 11 -16.97 18.75 -8.47
CA ALA A 11 -16.72 18.83 -7.35
C ALA A 11 -15.95 17.84 -6.86
N GLY A 12 -15.15 18.01 -6.44
CA GLY A 12 -14.46 17.11 -5.81
C GLY A 12 -13.90 16.06 -6.40
N THR A 13 -13.84 16.07 -7.45
CA THR A 13 -13.43 14.98 -7.93
C THR A 13 -12.34 15.31 -8.60
N GLY A 14 -11.44 14.99 -8.56
CA GLY A 14 -10.36 15.24 -9.21
C GLY A 14 -10.56 15.21 -10.58
N LYS A 15 -10.54 16.09 -11.31
CA LYS A 15 -10.87 16.15 -12.47
C LYS A 15 -9.97 15.90 -13.39
N LEU A 16 -10.00 15.15 -14.14
CA LEU A 16 -9.32 14.90 -15.10
C LEU A 16 -9.76 15.48 -16.24
N ARG A 17 -9.25 16.28 -16.86
CA ARG A 17 -9.67 16.86 -17.90
C ARG A 17 -8.92 16.58 -19.01
N TYR A 18 -9.04 15.78 -19.69
CA TYR A 18 -8.46 15.54 -20.81
C TYR A 18 -9.35 15.55 -21.81
N GLY A 19 -9.47 16.37 -22.36
CA GLY A 19 -10.26 16.37 -23.42
C GLY A 19 -11.57 16.31 -23.10
N GLN A 20 -12.15 16.18 -22.83
CA GLN A 20 -13.30 16.23 -22.64
C GLN A 20 -14.12 15.45 -22.12
N ALA A 21 -14.28 14.95 -22.39
CA ALA A 21 -15.17 14.17 -22.14
C ALA A 21 -15.07 13.77 -20.87
N LEU A 22 -15.45 14.32 -20.12
CA LEU A 22 -15.48 13.90 -19.01
C LEU A 22 -16.25 12.89 -18.83
N THR A 23 -15.90 11.90 -18.95
CA THR A 23 -16.58 10.89 -18.59
C THR A 23 -16.91 11.04 -17.24
N GLN A 24 -18.07 11.10 -16.97
CA GLN A 24 -18.47 11.10 -15.77
C GLN A 24 -18.10 9.99 -15.09
N VAL A 25 -17.09 9.90 -14.59
CA VAL A 25 -16.87 8.95 -13.67
C VAL A 25 -17.81 9.20 -12.59
N THR A 26 -18.78 8.52 -12.64
CA THR A 26 -19.65 8.47 -11.55
C THR A 26 -18.84 7.90 -10.50
N LEU A 27 -18.29 8.66 -9.73
CA LEU A 27 -17.80 8.17 -8.55
C LEU A 27 -18.98 7.72 -7.81
N SER A 28 -19.32 6.56 -8.03
CA SER A 28 -20.18 5.96 -7.08
C SER A 28 -19.45 6.16 -5.78
N SER A 29 -20.13 6.44 -4.78
CA SER A 29 -19.57 6.66 -3.47
C SER A 29 -18.94 5.40 -2.90
N SER A 30 -18.47 4.53 -3.73
CA SER A 30 -17.70 3.42 -3.28
C SER A 30 -16.37 3.99 -2.82
N LYS A 31 -16.05 3.75 -1.62
CA LYS A 31 -14.73 3.99 -1.10
C LYS A 31 -13.74 3.47 -2.11
N PRO A 32 -12.68 4.19 -2.35
CA PRO A 32 -11.63 3.65 -3.18
C PRO A 32 -11.24 2.28 -2.60
N SER A 33 -11.08 1.33 -3.50
CA SER A 33 -10.75 -0.03 -3.10
C SER A 33 -9.28 -0.10 -2.75
N TRP A 34 -8.91 0.49 -1.65
CA TRP A 34 -7.54 0.49 -1.20
C TRP A 34 -7.31 -0.64 -0.22
N LEU A 35 -6.08 -1.13 -0.22
CA LEU A 35 -5.64 -2.03 0.82
C LEU A 35 -5.43 -1.23 2.09
N GLU A 36 -5.96 -1.74 3.17
CA GLU A 36 -5.80 -1.15 4.48
C GLU A 36 -5.11 -2.15 5.40
N LEU A 37 -4.30 -1.65 6.31
CA LEU A 37 -3.68 -2.48 7.33
C LEU A 37 -4.74 -2.83 8.36
N ASP A 38 -5.01 -4.13 8.49
CA ASP A 38 -5.98 -4.65 9.43
C ASP A 38 -5.30 -5.14 10.70
N TRP A 39 -4.19 -5.85 10.56
CA TRP A 39 -3.51 -6.43 11.69
C TRP A 39 -2.03 -6.61 11.41
N LEU A 40 -1.23 -6.43 12.44
CA LEU A 40 0.20 -6.66 12.38
C LEU A 40 0.64 -7.26 13.70
N GLU A 41 1.35 -8.36 13.64
CA GLU A 41 1.86 -9.00 14.85
C GLU A 41 3.21 -9.67 14.62
N GLU A 42 4.01 -9.75 15.65
CA GLU A 42 5.20 -10.57 15.63
C GLU A 42 4.84 -11.96 16.13
N ARG A 43 5.22 -12.97 15.40
CA ARG A 43 5.05 -14.37 15.75
C ARG A 43 6.39 -15.02 15.99
N SER A 44 6.42 -16.04 16.82
CA SER A 44 7.66 -16.74 17.18
C SER A 44 7.37 -18.20 17.53
N ASP A 45 8.29 -19.05 17.17
CA ASP A 45 8.28 -20.46 17.58
C ASP A 45 9.36 -20.73 18.65
N GLY A 46 9.96 -19.68 19.20
CA GLY A 46 11.02 -19.80 20.20
C GLY A 46 12.43 -19.72 19.61
N ALA A 47 12.66 -20.27 18.46
CA ALA A 47 13.97 -20.24 17.79
C ALA A 47 14.02 -19.11 16.78
N SER A 48 12.95 -18.89 16.09
CA SER A 48 12.81 -17.89 15.03
C SER A 48 11.62 -17.01 15.29
N SER A 49 11.61 -15.85 14.69
CA SER A 49 10.44 -14.96 14.71
C SER A 49 10.21 -14.35 13.32
N TRP A 50 8.97 -14.03 13.06
CA TRP A 50 8.55 -13.39 11.82
C TRP A 50 7.44 -12.40 12.11
N VAL A 51 7.20 -11.50 11.19
CA VAL A 51 6.08 -10.57 11.27
C VAL A 51 4.99 -11.07 10.34
N ALA A 52 3.76 -11.05 10.81
CA ALA A 52 2.58 -11.33 10.02
C ALA A 52 1.80 -10.04 9.85
N VAL A 53 1.42 -9.73 8.63
CA VAL A 53 0.61 -8.56 8.30
C VAL A 53 -0.63 -9.03 7.58
N THR A 54 -1.79 -8.62 8.07
CA THR A 54 -3.06 -8.86 7.41
C THR A 54 -3.56 -7.55 6.83
N LEU A 55 -3.87 -7.58 5.56
CA LEU A 55 -4.47 -6.47 4.83
C LEU A 55 -5.90 -6.80 4.47
N SER A 56 -6.72 -5.77 4.41
CA SER A 56 -8.10 -5.92 3.98
C SER A 56 -8.46 -4.95 2.85
N CYS A 57 -9.36 -5.37 2.00
CA CYS A 57 -9.92 -4.57 0.94
C CYS A 57 -11.27 -5.14 0.54
N ASN A 58 -12.30 -4.35 0.67
CA ASN A 58 -13.67 -4.76 0.29
C ASN A 58 -14.12 -6.10 0.89
N GLY A 59 -13.77 -6.32 2.16
CA GLY A 59 -14.16 -7.55 2.86
C GLY A 59 -13.26 -8.76 2.58
N ARG A 60 -12.29 -8.63 1.72
CA ARG A 60 -11.32 -9.67 1.47
C ARG A 60 -10.09 -9.41 2.32
N HIS A 61 -9.61 -10.43 2.98
CA HIS A 61 -8.42 -10.35 3.83
C HIS A 61 -7.32 -11.22 3.28
N VAL A 62 -6.11 -10.74 3.35
CA VAL A 62 -4.92 -11.50 2.95
C VAL A 62 -3.83 -11.31 3.99
N THR A 63 -3.04 -12.32 4.21
CA THR A 63 -1.94 -12.27 5.17
C THR A 63 -0.63 -12.54 4.47
N GLY A 64 0.33 -11.71 4.72
CA GLY A 64 1.71 -11.88 4.28
C GLY A 64 2.62 -12.09 5.48
N LEU A 65 3.73 -12.77 5.25
CA LEU A 65 4.70 -13.07 6.28
C LEU A 65 6.06 -12.58 5.87
N SER A 66 6.81 -12.03 6.81
CA SER A 66 8.22 -11.77 6.60
C SER A 66 9.01 -13.09 6.69
N PRO A 67 10.21 -13.13 6.12
CA PRO A 67 11.11 -14.27 6.38
C PRO A 67 11.36 -14.43 7.87
N ALA A 68 11.53 -15.65 8.31
CA ALA A 68 11.86 -15.95 9.68
C ALA A 68 13.30 -15.53 9.98
N VAL A 69 13.52 -14.94 11.13
CA VAL A 69 14.83 -14.49 11.57
C VAL A 69 15.12 -15.02 12.97
N GLY A 70 16.39 -15.30 13.25
CA GLY A 70 16.80 -15.73 14.57
C GLY A 70 16.78 -14.58 15.59
N ARG A 71 16.97 -14.93 16.87
CA ARG A 71 16.89 -13.99 17.99
C ARG A 71 17.74 -12.74 17.83
N LYS A 72 18.89 -12.84 17.19
CA LYS A 72 19.83 -11.73 17.04
C LYS A 72 19.32 -10.65 16.07
N GLN A 73 18.38 -10.98 15.22
CA GLN A 73 17.92 -10.08 14.18
C GLN A 73 16.54 -9.49 14.46
N ARG A 74 16.03 -9.70 15.65
CA ARG A 74 14.69 -9.20 16.05
C ARG A 74 14.56 -7.67 16.01
N ARG A 75 15.69 -6.96 16.01
CA ARG A 75 15.67 -5.50 16.07
C ARG A 75 15.27 -4.79 14.78
N GLN A 76 15.02 -5.55 13.72
CA GLN A 76 14.67 -4.97 12.42
C GLN A 76 13.16 -4.96 12.20
N GLY A 77 12.40 -4.56 13.21
CA GLY A 77 10.94 -4.62 13.14
C GLY A 77 10.33 -3.88 11.97
N ALA A 78 10.84 -2.69 11.65
CA ALA A 78 10.34 -1.93 10.51
C ALA A 78 10.62 -2.64 9.18
N HIS A 79 11.83 -3.13 8.99
CA HIS A 79 12.20 -3.82 7.76
C HIS A 79 11.37 -5.10 7.58
N ARG A 80 11.16 -5.84 8.66
CA ARG A 80 10.37 -7.06 8.63
C ARG A 80 8.90 -6.78 8.34
N ALA A 81 8.37 -5.70 8.89
CA ALA A 81 7.01 -5.26 8.61
C ALA A 81 6.84 -4.88 7.13
N VAL A 82 7.84 -4.22 6.55
CA VAL A 82 7.85 -3.91 5.12
C VAL A 82 7.77 -5.21 4.30
N LEU A 83 8.63 -6.19 4.60
CA LEU A 83 8.66 -7.45 3.85
C LEU A 83 7.36 -8.23 3.98
N ALA A 84 6.76 -8.25 5.18
CA ALA A 84 5.48 -8.92 5.40
C ALA A 84 4.35 -8.23 4.62
N THR A 85 4.36 -6.90 4.60
CA THR A 85 3.35 -6.12 3.87
C THR A 85 3.49 -6.32 2.37
N MET A 86 4.71 -6.31 1.84
CA MET A 86 4.96 -6.60 0.43
C MET A 86 4.43 -7.99 0.07
N SER A 87 4.69 -8.99 0.91
CA SER A 87 4.18 -10.34 0.71
C SER A 87 2.65 -10.36 0.67
N ALA A 88 1.98 -9.63 1.57
CA ALA A 88 0.52 -9.55 1.59
C ALA A 88 -0.02 -8.86 0.32
N VAL A 89 0.64 -7.82 -0.16
CA VAL A 89 0.27 -7.12 -1.39
C VAL A 89 0.39 -8.07 -2.59
N GLU A 90 1.46 -8.85 -2.67
CA GLU A 90 1.64 -9.82 -3.74
C GLU A 90 0.57 -10.92 -3.72
N VAL A 91 0.22 -11.40 -2.53
CA VAL A 91 -0.84 -12.39 -2.38
C VAL A 91 -2.19 -11.80 -2.81
N PHE A 92 -2.45 -10.56 -2.43
CA PHE A 92 -3.68 -9.88 -2.81
C PHE A 92 -3.80 -9.74 -4.34
N ALA A 93 -2.69 -9.43 -4.98
CA ALA A 93 -2.62 -9.27 -6.43
C ALA A 93 -2.49 -10.61 -7.17
N HIS A 94 -2.70 -11.76 -6.50
CA HIS A 94 -2.56 -13.08 -7.09
C HIS A 94 -1.21 -13.29 -7.80
N HIS A 95 -0.18 -12.67 -7.27
CA HIS A 95 1.18 -12.72 -7.82
C HIS A 95 1.36 -12.09 -9.21
N HIS A 96 0.38 -11.32 -9.69
CA HIS A 96 0.53 -10.52 -10.89
C HIS A 96 1.37 -9.26 -10.63
N LEU A 97 1.58 -8.94 -9.37
CA LEU A 97 2.44 -7.86 -8.94
C LEU A 97 3.53 -8.44 -8.08
N LYS A 98 4.77 -8.08 -8.34
CA LYS A 98 5.89 -8.39 -7.47
C LYS A 98 6.46 -7.11 -6.93
N CYS A 99 6.84 -7.16 -5.67
CA CYS A 99 7.42 -6.03 -4.99
C CYS A 99 8.88 -6.30 -4.64
N GLU A 100 9.74 -5.39 -4.98
CA GLU A 100 11.14 -5.43 -4.57
C GLU A 100 11.43 -4.24 -3.68
N LEU A 101 12.01 -4.48 -2.53
CA LEU A 101 12.39 -3.42 -1.62
C LEU A 101 13.71 -2.82 -2.08
N LEU A 102 13.70 -1.54 -2.42
CA LEU A 102 14.90 -0.82 -2.81
C LEU A 102 15.53 -0.10 -1.61
N ASP A 103 14.69 0.47 -0.75
CA ASP A 103 15.17 1.21 0.42
C ASP A 103 14.06 1.37 1.46
N VAL A 104 14.45 1.46 2.72
CA VAL A 104 13.56 1.78 3.82
C VAL A 104 14.33 2.51 4.89
N GLY A 105 13.77 3.57 5.40
CA GLY A 105 14.43 4.37 6.43
C GLY A 105 13.50 5.25 7.22
N LEU A 106 14.02 5.72 8.34
CA LEU A 106 13.36 6.73 9.14
C LEU A 106 13.78 8.09 8.63
N VAL A 107 12.79 8.92 8.39
CA VAL A 107 13.00 10.29 7.90
C VAL A 107 12.18 11.25 8.72
N ARG A 108 12.44 12.53 8.58
CA ARG A 108 11.57 13.54 9.13
C ARG A 108 10.81 14.20 8.00
N ALA A 109 9.49 14.06 8.06
CA ALA A 109 8.62 14.70 7.10
C ALA A 109 7.77 15.72 7.84
N ASN A 110 7.85 16.97 7.44
CA ASN A 110 7.13 18.06 8.08
C ASN A 110 7.38 18.12 9.60
N GLY A 111 8.61 17.87 10.01
CA GLY A 111 8.98 17.92 11.41
C GLY A 111 8.59 16.69 12.23
N ALA A 112 7.92 15.72 11.65
CA ALA A 112 7.50 14.52 12.34
C ALA A 112 8.30 13.31 11.90
N PRO A 113 8.57 12.35 12.80
CA PRO A 113 9.23 11.12 12.41
C PRO A 113 8.30 10.31 11.51
N SER A 114 8.84 9.80 10.43
CA SER A 114 8.11 9.03 9.44
C SER A 114 8.97 7.89 8.93
N VAL A 115 8.34 6.83 8.47
CA VAL A 115 9.02 5.77 7.72
C VAL A 115 8.80 6.06 6.25
N ALA A 116 9.86 6.00 5.48
CA ALA A 116 9.79 6.12 4.03
C ALA A 116 10.28 4.83 3.40
N VAL A 117 9.63 4.40 2.34
CA VAL A 117 10.03 3.22 1.58
C VAL A 117 10.15 3.57 0.11
N ARG A 118 11.03 2.87 -0.56
CA ARG A 118 11.14 2.92 -2.00
C ARG A 118 11.04 1.49 -2.49
N LEU A 119 10.08 1.24 -3.33
CA LEU A 119 9.78 -0.09 -3.86
C LEU A 119 9.88 -0.08 -5.37
N ARG A 120 10.22 -1.21 -5.93
CA ARG A 120 10.05 -1.46 -7.35
C ARG A 120 8.89 -2.42 -7.51
N LEU A 121 7.91 -2.02 -8.27
CA LEU A 121 6.75 -2.83 -8.60
C LEU A 121 6.94 -3.38 -10.00
N VAL A 122 6.83 -4.69 -10.13
CA VAL A 122 6.95 -5.37 -11.40
C VAL A 122 5.61 -6.04 -11.71
N MET A 123 5.00 -5.62 -12.80
CA MET A 123 3.70 -6.12 -13.24
C MET A 123 3.84 -6.54 -14.69
N ASP A 124 3.73 -7.82 -14.95
CA ASP A 124 3.85 -8.35 -16.32
C ASP A 124 5.00 -7.68 -17.10
N ASP A 125 4.66 -6.74 -17.96
CA ASP A 125 5.64 -6.06 -18.80
C ASP A 125 6.03 -4.67 -18.29
N ALA A 126 5.51 -4.26 -17.14
CA ALA A 126 5.74 -2.92 -16.63
C ALA A 126 6.54 -2.95 -15.33
N VAL A 127 7.43 -1.99 -15.18
CA VAL A 127 8.23 -1.81 -13.98
C VAL A 127 8.11 -0.36 -13.55
N ALA A 128 7.85 -0.14 -12.29
CA ALA A 128 7.75 1.20 -11.72
C ALA A 128 8.43 1.28 -10.37
N ASP A 129 9.21 2.31 -10.16
CA ASP A 129 9.76 2.63 -8.86
C ASP A 129 8.79 3.59 -8.18
N VAL A 130 8.37 3.25 -6.99
CA VAL A 130 7.38 4.01 -6.24
C VAL A 130 7.89 4.35 -4.85
N PHE A 131 7.36 5.42 -4.29
CA PHE A 131 7.75 5.88 -2.97
C PHE A 131 6.50 5.96 -2.12
N GLY A 132 6.64 5.62 -0.88
CA GLY A 132 5.58 5.79 0.10
C GLY A 132 6.15 6.20 1.44
N SER A 133 5.32 6.82 2.24
CA SER A 133 5.72 7.23 3.58
C SER A 133 4.54 7.22 4.53
N ALA A 134 4.82 7.01 5.78
CA ALA A 134 3.81 7.09 6.82
C ALA A 134 4.41 7.64 8.10
N ARG A 135 3.62 8.46 8.78
CA ARG A 135 4.03 9.08 10.04
C ARG A 135 4.07 8.03 11.14
N VAL A 136 5.08 8.11 11.98
CA VAL A 136 5.15 7.25 13.14
C VAL A 136 4.25 7.84 14.23
N GLY A 137 3.12 7.20 14.45
CA GLY A 137 2.18 7.62 15.49
C GLY A 137 2.23 6.73 16.73
N GLY A 138 2.82 5.57 16.61
CA GLY A 138 2.96 4.60 17.69
C GLY A 138 4.10 3.67 17.36
N GLU A 139 3.77 2.49 16.87
CA GLU A 139 4.76 1.49 16.50
C GLU A 139 5.41 1.81 15.16
N ILE A 140 6.73 1.72 15.11
CA ILE A 140 7.46 1.93 13.84
C ILE A 140 7.08 0.88 12.81
N ALA A 141 6.81 -0.34 13.24
CA ALA A 141 6.41 -1.42 12.35
C ALA A 141 5.10 -1.12 11.64
N GLU A 142 4.14 -0.52 12.35
CA GLU A 142 2.88 -0.11 11.77
C GLU A 142 3.08 1.00 10.73
N ALA A 143 3.90 1.99 11.05
CA ALA A 143 4.23 3.06 10.11
C ALA A 143 4.93 2.49 8.87
N ALA A 144 5.79 1.48 9.05
CA ALA A 144 6.47 0.83 7.93
C ALA A 144 5.49 0.09 7.01
N ALA A 145 4.52 -0.61 7.57
CA ALA A 145 3.47 -1.27 6.80
C ALA A 145 2.63 -0.24 6.02
N ASN A 146 2.23 0.83 6.69
CA ASN A 146 1.46 1.89 6.05
C ASN A 146 2.24 2.63 4.96
N ALA A 147 3.55 2.76 5.09
CA ALA A 147 4.39 3.35 4.06
C ALA A 147 4.40 2.47 2.78
N VAL A 148 4.41 1.15 2.93
CA VAL A 148 4.28 0.24 1.79
C VAL A 148 2.93 0.40 1.12
N LEU A 149 1.85 0.51 1.90
CA LEU A 149 0.51 0.69 1.36
C LEU A 149 0.36 2.03 0.64
N ASP A 150 0.96 3.09 1.18
CA ASP A 150 0.98 4.39 0.52
C ASP A 150 1.66 4.31 -0.86
N ALA A 151 2.74 3.54 -0.96
CA ALA A 151 3.44 3.35 -2.22
C ALA A 151 2.66 2.46 -3.20
N ALA A 152 1.99 1.43 -2.71
CA ALA A 152 1.40 0.40 -3.55
C ALA A 152 -0.04 0.69 -3.99
N ASN A 153 -0.80 1.38 -3.17
CA ASN A 153 -2.25 1.54 -3.39
C ASN A 153 -2.64 2.16 -4.73
N VAL A 154 -1.81 3.05 -5.26
CA VAL A 154 -2.08 3.65 -6.57
C VAL A 154 -2.14 2.57 -7.66
N TYR A 155 -1.31 1.53 -7.52
CA TYR A 155 -1.24 0.47 -8.50
C TYR A 155 -2.26 -0.64 -8.24
N ILE A 156 -2.70 -0.79 -7.00
CA ILE A 156 -3.75 -1.74 -6.65
C ILE A 156 -5.06 -1.33 -7.33
N ASP A 157 -5.38 -0.04 -7.34
CA ASP A 157 -6.57 0.43 -8.05
C ASP A 157 -6.49 0.11 -9.54
N TYR A 158 -5.32 0.26 -10.14
CA TYR A 158 -5.12 -0.08 -11.54
C TYR A 158 -5.35 -1.58 -11.78
N LEU A 159 -4.78 -2.42 -10.93
CA LEU A 159 -4.94 -3.87 -11.06
C LEU A 159 -6.39 -4.31 -10.90
N LEU A 160 -7.09 -3.75 -9.93
CA LEU A 160 -8.48 -4.10 -9.67
C LEU A 160 -9.41 -3.68 -10.81
N SER A 161 -9.08 -2.60 -11.49
CA SER A 161 -9.91 -2.12 -12.61
C SER A 161 -9.61 -2.85 -13.92
N HIS A 162 -8.54 -3.60 -14.00
CA HIS A 162 -8.14 -4.31 -15.21
C HIS A 162 -8.09 -5.84 -15.05
N ALA A 163 -8.55 -6.33 -13.91
CA ALA A 163 -8.53 -7.75 -13.60
C ALA A 163 -9.80 -8.48 -14.04
N GLU A 164 -10.30 -8.18 -15.21
CA GLU A 164 -11.42 -8.93 -15.74
C GLU A 164 -10.98 -9.85 -16.86
#